data_90c57f235f2bbcad60842d2bfeeb5b38
#
_entry.id   90c57f235f2bbcad60842d2bfeeb5b38
#
_cell.length_a   1.000
_cell.length_b   1.000
_cell.length_c   1.000
_cell.angle_alpha   90.00
_cell.angle_beta   90.00
_cell.angle_gamma   90.00
#
_symmetry.space_group_name_H-M   'P 1'
#
loop_
_entity.id
_entity.type
_entity.pdbx_description
1 polymer ?
#
loop_
_entity_poly.entity_id
_entity_poly.type
_entity_poly.pdbx_seq_one_letter_code
_entity_poly.pdbx_strand_id
1 'polypeptide(L)'
;MTRLVLLLTFLVVPAVSSAQDSGLSLSSDDPLGSVVAPVMLPSGATALYAYTGAPEIGLGFRQGIGGFEMEARGRFDWFKLGASLEVLGRKEVLRSGALQLAPSLGVGLVLNSGATYMDDDNFSGVLVRILPGLVAGYRVADTVALLGLVDLPIDLGLSGDKQRRFQALGGAGVEVYLGSGLSLLAAGQVGVETFQERAGAGHTRLGFNARVGLGTRLF
;
A
#
# COMPACT_ATOMS: atom_id res chain seq x y z
N MET A 1 26.46 -29.74 1.89
CA MET A 1 26.49 -28.31 1.51
C MET A 1 25.85 -28.17 0.13
N THR A 2 24.55 -28.01 0.06
CA THR A 2 23.81 -27.94 -1.20
C THR A 2 23.22 -26.55 -1.28
N ARG A 3 23.73 -25.73 -2.20
CA ARG A 3 23.27 -24.37 -2.46
C ARG A 3 21.95 -24.44 -3.20
N LEU A 4 20.88 -24.11 -2.54
CA LEU A 4 19.57 -23.90 -3.18
C LEU A 4 19.59 -22.49 -3.79
N VAL A 5 19.89 -22.41 -5.07
CA VAL A 5 19.70 -21.18 -5.85
C VAL A 5 18.23 -21.10 -6.20
N LEU A 6 17.47 -20.30 -5.45
CA LEU A 6 16.09 -19.99 -5.78
C LEU A 6 16.09 -18.97 -6.92
N LEU A 7 15.95 -19.49 -8.14
CA LEU A 7 15.73 -18.67 -9.33
C LEU A 7 14.29 -18.14 -9.24
N LEU A 8 14.14 -16.88 -8.83
CA LEU A 8 12.88 -16.14 -8.95
C LEU A 8 12.69 -15.78 -10.43
N THR A 9 12.10 -16.68 -11.19
CA THR A 9 11.68 -16.40 -12.56
C THR A 9 10.47 -15.48 -12.48
N PHE A 10 10.68 -14.20 -12.71
CA PHE A 10 9.62 -13.25 -12.99
C PHE A 10 8.97 -13.68 -14.31
N LEU A 11 7.82 -14.32 -14.21
CA LEU A 11 6.92 -14.53 -15.34
C LEU A 11 6.28 -13.17 -15.65
N VAL A 12 6.98 -12.33 -16.40
CA VAL A 12 6.39 -11.22 -17.10
C VAL A 12 5.59 -11.83 -18.24
N VAL A 13 4.31 -12.06 -18.01
CA VAL A 13 3.37 -12.34 -19.08
C VAL A 13 3.11 -11.00 -19.76
N PRO A 14 3.55 -10.79 -21.01
CA PRO A 14 3.09 -9.65 -21.78
C PRO A 14 1.64 -9.92 -22.17
N ALA A 15 0.69 -9.52 -21.33
CA ALA A 15 -0.67 -9.36 -21.77
C ALA A 15 -0.68 -8.13 -22.69
N VAL A 16 -0.42 -8.37 -23.99
CA VAL A 16 -0.76 -7.44 -25.04
C VAL A 16 -2.29 -7.47 -25.15
N SER A 17 -2.98 -6.80 -24.25
CA SER A 17 -4.33 -6.34 -24.52
C SER A 17 -4.18 -5.03 -25.26
N SER A 18 -4.58 -5.00 -26.51
CA SER A 18 -4.90 -3.79 -27.25
C SER A 18 -6.00 -3.06 -26.46
N ALA A 19 -5.62 -2.29 -25.46
CA ALA A 19 -6.45 -1.27 -24.89
C ALA A 19 -6.65 -0.27 -26.01
N GLN A 20 -7.83 -0.27 -26.61
CA GLN A 20 -8.31 0.86 -27.38
C GLN A 20 -8.15 2.08 -26.44
N ASP A 21 -7.24 2.96 -26.83
CA ASP A 21 -7.13 4.30 -26.29
C ASP A 21 -8.46 5.04 -26.57
N SER A 22 -9.45 4.80 -25.73
CA SER A 22 -10.51 5.77 -25.55
C SER A 22 -9.86 6.90 -24.75
N GLY A 23 -9.34 7.87 -25.49
CA GLY A 23 -8.72 9.07 -24.95
C GLY A 23 -9.72 9.88 -24.12
N LEU A 24 -9.97 9.44 -22.90
CA LEU A 24 -10.51 10.25 -21.84
C LEU A 24 -9.37 11.14 -21.39
N SER A 25 -9.21 12.30 -22.03
CA SER A 25 -8.47 13.39 -21.44
C SER A 25 -9.22 13.79 -20.18
N LEU A 26 -8.77 13.30 -19.04
CA LEU A 26 -9.30 13.75 -17.75
C LEU A 26 -9.00 15.24 -17.64
N SER A 27 -10.05 16.06 -17.61
CA SER A 27 -9.96 17.44 -17.24
C SER A 27 -9.35 17.56 -15.85
N SER A 28 -8.59 18.61 -15.58
CA SER A 28 -8.10 18.94 -14.23
C SER A 28 -9.21 19.04 -13.20
N ASP A 29 -10.46 19.17 -13.67
CA ASP A 29 -11.65 19.35 -12.85
C ASP A 29 -12.41 18.05 -12.56
N ASP A 30 -11.95 16.89 -13.08
CA ASP A 30 -12.55 15.61 -12.72
C ASP A 30 -12.36 15.34 -11.22
N PRO A 31 -13.46 15.05 -10.48
CA PRO A 31 -13.42 14.80 -9.05
C PRO A 31 -12.74 13.45 -8.77
N LEU A 32 -11.43 13.46 -8.72
CA LEU A 32 -10.59 12.31 -8.42
C LEU A 32 -9.90 12.51 -7.09
N GLY A 33 -9.99 11.53 -6.24
CA GLY A 33 -9.19 11.47 -5.03
C GLY A 33 -7.68 11.43 -5.34
N SER A 34 -6.88 11.65 -4.34
CA SER A 34 -5.42 11.76 -4.49
C SER A 34 -4.67 10.81 -3.57
N VAL A 35 -5.33 10.24 -2.55
CA VAL A 35 -4.69 9.34 -1.60
C VAL A 35 -4.78 7.88 -2.09
N VAL A 36 -5.99 7.37 -2.31
CA VAL A 36 -6.23 6.00 -2.78
C VAL A 36 -7.14 5.96 -3.99
N ALA A 37 -8.19 6.77 -4.02
CA ALA A 37 -9.09 6.87 -5.17
C ALA A 37 -8.52 7.79 -6.27
N PRO A 38 -8.72 7.49 -7.56
CA PRO A 38 -9.17 6.19 -8.06
C PRO A 38 -8.19 5.09 -7.66
N VAL A 39 -8.59 3.83 -7.72
CA VAL A 39 -7.73 2.71 -7.34
C VAL A 39 -6.44 2.62 -8.16
N MET A 40 -6.43 3.25 -9.33
CA MET A 40 -5.25 3.47 -10.18
C MET A 40 -5.36 4.86 -10.82
N LEU A 41 -4.30 5.66 -10.71
CA LEU A 41 -4.23 6.95 -11.40
C LEU A 41 -4.16 6.75 -12.92
N PRO A 42 -4.84 7.61 -13.69
CA PRO A 42 -4.69 7.63 -15.15
C PRO A 42 -3.24 7.93 -15.55
N SER A 43 -2.88 7.52 -16.77
CA SER A 43 -1.56 7.79 -17.32
C SER A 43 -1.26 9.30 -17.34
N GLY A 44 -0.09 9.68 -16.86
CA GLY A 44 0.35 11.07 -16.75
C GLY A 44 -0.10 11.78 -15.47
N ALA A 45 -1.12 11.28 -14.76
CA ALA A 45 -1.53 11.88 -13.50
C ALA A 45 -0.53 11.61 -12.39
N THR A 46 -0.33 12.60 -11.55
CA THR A 46 0.59 12.57 -10.40
C THR A 46 -0.14 13.05 -9.16
N ALA A 47 0.06 12.37 -8.04
CA ALA A 47 -0.49 12.76 -6.76
C ALA A 47 0.54 12.64 -5.63
N LEU A 48 0.44 13.55 -4.67
CA LEU A 48 1.13 13.51 -3.39
C LEU A 48 0.11 13.33 -2.29
N TYR A 49 0.47 12.58 -1.27
CA TYR A 49 -0.38 12.44 -0.10
C TYR A 49 0.45 12.27 1.18
N ALA A 50 -0.16 12.61 2.30
CA ALA A 50 0.33 12.29 3.62
C ALA A 50 -0.82 11.78 4.48
N TYR A 51 -0.51 10.96 5.46
CA TYR A 51 -1.50 10.48 6.42
C TYR A 51 -0.91 10.39 7.83
N THR A 52 -1.79 10.46 8.81
CA THR A 52 -1.51 10.18 10.21
C THR A 52 -2.49 9.16 10.74
N GLY A 53 -2.05 8.39 11.73
CA GLY A 53 -2.90 7.35 12.31
C GLY A 53 -2.20 6.52 13.36
N ALA A 54 -2.77 5.36 13.63
CA ALA A 54 -2.21 4.37 14.52
C ALA A 54 -2.15 3.01 13.79
N PRO A 55 -1.00 2.35 13.79
CA PRO A 55 0.25 2.67 14.51
C PRO A 55 1.21 3.57 13.71
N GLU A 56 0.86 4.07 12.53
CA GLU A 56 1.82 4.69 11.62
C GLU A 56 1.38 6.06 11.07
N ILE A 57 2.39 6.84 10.72
CA ILE A 57 2.26 8.04 9.88
C ILE A 57 3.03 7.83 8.58
N GLY A 58 2.65 8.51 7.52
CA GLY A 58 3.35 8.32 6.25
C GLY A 58 3.07 9.40 5.24
N LEU A 59 3.87 9.36 4.19
CA LEU A 59 3.74 10.19 3.02
C LEU A 59 4.01 9.34 1.77
N GLY A 60 3.42 9.72 0.65
CA GLY A 60 3.60 8.99 -0.59
C GLY A 60 3.40 9.85 -1.82
N PHE A 61 3.96 9.34 -2.90
CA PHE A 61 3.88 9.87 -4.23
C PHE A 61 3.33 8.80 -5.15
N ARG A 62 2.32 9.13 -5.94
CA ARG A 62 1.68 8.23 -6.90
C ARG A 62 1.81 8.80 -8.30
N GLN A 63 2.06 7.95 -9.28
CA GLN A 63 2.12 8.34 -10.70
C GLN A 63 1.54 7.26 -11.60
N GLY A 64 0.61 7.63 -12.46
CA GLY A 64 0.08 6.80 -13.51
C GLY A 64 1.02 6.74 -14.72
N ILE A 65 1.39 5.53 -15.16
CA ILE A 65 2.35 5.29 -16.24
C ILE A 65 1.81 4.20 -17.16
N GLY A 66 1.37 4.53 -18.38
CA GLY A 66 1.13 3.55 -19.43
C GLY A 66 0.23 2.35 -19.05
N GLY A 67 -0.85 2.58 -18.29
CA GLY A 67 -1.81 1.54 -17.91
C GLY A 67 -1.48 0.79 -16.61
N PHE A 68 -0.54 1.30 -15.83
CA PHE A 68 -0.30 0.92 -14.44
C PHE A 68 0.07 2.15 -13.62
N GLU A 69 0.14 2.01 -12.32
CA GLU A 69 0.54 3.06 -11.39
C GLU A 69 1.78 2.61 -10.64
N MET A 70 2.69 3.56 -10.42
CA MET A 70 3.79 3.44 -9.48
C MET A 70 3.53 4.31 -8.26
N GLU A 71 3.86 3.80 -7.10
CA GLU A 71 3.78 4.51 -5.84
C GLU A 71 5.09 4.36 -5.07
N ALA A 72 5.63 5.47 -4.60
CA ALA A 72 6.74 5.49 -3.64
C ALA A 72 6.22 6.06 -2.33
N ARG A 73 6.49 5.38 -1.21
CA ARG A 73 6.02 5.84 0.09
C ARG A 73 7.04 5.63 1.21
N GLY A 74 7.04 6.58 2.15
CA GLY A 74 7.74 6.49 3.41
C GLY A 74 6.74 6.36 4.56
N ARG A 75 7.02 5.48 5.52
CA ARG A 75 6.18 5.29 6.70
C ARG A 75 7.04 5.27 7.96
N PHE A 76 6.48 5.74 9.05
CA PHE A 76 7.02 5.66 10.39
C PHE A 76 5.98 5.03 11.31
N ASP A 77 6.28 3.84 11.80
CA ASP A 77 5.51 3.12 12.81
C ASP A 77 5.96 3.62 14.19
N TRP A 78 5.15 4.45 14.81
CA TRP A 78 5.49 5.07 16.08
C TRP A 78 5.23 4.14 17.28
N PHE A 79 4.50 3.03 17.10
CA PHE A 79 4.39 1.98 18.14
C PHE A 79 5.69 1.20 18.26
N LYS A 80 6.33 0.91 17.14
CA LYS A 80 7.56 0.12 17.06
C LYS A 80 8.82 0.97 16.94
N LEU A 81 8.67 2.28 16.80
CA LEU A 81 9.75 3.20 16.42
C LEU A 81 10.51 2.68 15.20
N GLY A 82 9.76 2.31 14.18
CA GLY A 82 10.28 1.75 12.93
C GLY A 82 10.00 2.65 11.75
N ALA A 83 10.87 2.66 10.76
CA ALA A 83 10.68 3.38 9.51
C ALA A 83 10.71 2.43 8.33
N SER A 84 9.95 2.72 7.27
CA SER A 84 10.03 1.98 6.01
C SER A 84 10.02 2.90 4.81
N LEU A 85 10.73 2.47 3.74
CA LEU A 85 10.67 3.04 2.41
C LEU A 85 10.23 1.95 1.45
N GLU A 86 9.22 2.23 0.65
CA GLU A 86 8.54 1.24 -0.17
C GLU A 86 8.26 1.79 -1.57
N VAL A 87 8.33 0.91 -2.56
CA VAL A 87 7.88 1.17 -3.93
C VAL A 87 6.88 0.10 -4.31
N LEU A 88 5.74 0.51 -4.84
CA LEU A 88 4.65 -0.37 -5.23
C LEU A 88 4.27 -0.13 -6.69
N GLY A 89 3.88 -1.23 -7.36
CA GLY A 89 3.17 -1.19 -8.64
C GLY A 89 1.71 -1.57 -8.43
N ARG A 90 0.80 -0.93 -9.15
CA ARG A 90 -0.63 -1.21 -9.12
C ARG A 90 -1.20 -1.24 -10.52
N LYS A 91 -2.12 -2.17 -10.78
CA LYS A 91 -2.79 -2.28 -12.08
C LYS A 91 -4.28 -2.51 -11.86
N GLU A 92 -5.11 -1.70 -12.50
CA GLU A 92 -6.55 -1.95 -12.52
C GLU A 92 -6.84 -3.20 -13.36
N VAL A 93 -7.54 -4.16 -12.78
CA VAL A 93 -7.92 -5.42 -13.44
C VAL A 93 -9.42 -5.53 -13.69
N LEU A 94 -10.21 -4.70 -13.03
CA LEU A 94 -11.65 -4.64 -13.20
C LEU A 94 -12.12 -3.19 -13.09
N ARG A 95 -12.91 -2.77 -14.08
CA ARG A 95 -13.71 -1.54 -14.04
C ARG A 95 -15.11 -1.88 -14.54
N SER A 96 -16.10 -1.75 -13.66
CA SER A 96 -17.50 -2.02 -13.97
C SER A 96 -18.38 -0.95 -13.35
N GLY A 97 -18.80 0.02 -14.16
CA GLY A 97 -19.51 1.20 -13.67
C GLY A 97 -18.69 1.95 -12.63
N ALA A 98 -19.27 2.10 -11.42
CA ALA A 98 -18.62 2.78 -10.30
C ALA A 98 -17.58 1.92 -9.56
N LEU A 99 -17.53 0.61 -9.83
CA LEU A 99 -16.62 -0.34 -9.17
C LEU A 99 -15.30 -0.44 -9.92
N GLN A 100 -14.22 -0.35 -9.16
CA GLN A 100 -12.84 -0.54 -9.63
C GLN A 100 -12.12 -1.52 -8.72
N LEU A 101 -11.22 -2.33 -9.28
CA LEU A 101 -10.41 -3.29 -8.53
C LEU A 101 -8.98 -3.28 -9.06
N ALA A 102 -8.01 -3.11 -8.17
CA ALA A 102 -6.61 -3.10 -8.53
C ALA A 102 -5.76 -3.87 -7.51
N PRO A 103 -5.17 -5.01 -7.91
CA PRO A 103 -4.08 -5.62 -7.17
C PRO A 103 -2.85 -4.72 -7.18
N SER A 104 -2.06 -4.84 -6.13
CA SER A 104 -0.77 -4.18 -5.98
C SER A 104 0.31 -5.16 -5.54
N LEU A 105 1.53 -4.86 -5.93
CA LEU A 105 2.72 -5.55 -5.43
C LEU A 105 3.80 -4.51 -5.18
N GLY A 106 4.43 -4.59 -4.03
CA GLY A 106 5.50 -3.69 -3.66
C GLY A 106 6.69 -4.39 -3.02
N VAL A 107 7.77 -3.65 -2.94
CA VAL A 107 8.98 -4.02 -2.18
C VAL A 107 9.45 -2.83 -1.36
N GLY A 108 10.12 -3.09 -0.26
CA GLY A 108 10.62 -2.03 0.59
C GLY A 108 11.69 -2.49 1.57
N LEU A 109 12.23 -1.51 2.27
CA LEU A 109 13.13 -1.71 3.39
C LEU A 109 12.45 -1.22 4.66
N VAL A 110 12.57 -1.98 5.73
CA VAL A 110 12.08 -1.65 7.06
C VAL A 110 13.27 -1.58 8.01
N LEU A 111 13.36 -0.47 8.72
CA LEU A 111 14.29 -0.27 9.84
C LEU A 111 13.45 -0.32 11.11
N ASN A 112 13.69 -1.31 11.95
CA ASN A 112 12.97 -1.48 13.20
C ASN A 112 13.93 -1.31 14.39
N SER A 113 13.58 -0.45 15.33
CA SER A 113 14.46 -0.10 16.45
C SER A 113 14.53 -1.17 17.53
N GLY A 114 13.51 -2.02 17.65
CA GLY A 114 13.35 -2.95 18.76
C GLY A 114 12.88 -2.29 20.05
N ALA A 115 12.38 -1.05 20.01
CA ALA A 115 11.82 -0.39 21.17
C ALA A 115 10.54 -1.09 21.64
N THR A 116 10.39 -1.29 22.94
CA THR A 116 9.31 -2.08 23.55
C THR A 116 8.30 -1.25 24.34
N TYR A 117 8.36 0.09 24.26
CA TYR A 117 7.52 0.97 25.08
C TYR A 117 6.00 0.87 24.76
N MET A 118 5.63 0.47 23.54
CA MET A 118 4.23 0.23 23.13
C MET A 118 4.02 -1.13 22.47
N ASP A 119 5.08 -1.90 22.32
CA ASP A 119 5.07 -3.21 21.67
C ASP A 119 6.12 -4.09 22.33
N ASP A 120 5.71 -4.88 23.34
CA ASP A 120 6.60 -5.73 24.14
C ASP A 120 7.29 -6.82 23.30
N ASP A 121 6.69 -7.17 22.16
CA ASP A 121 7.18 -8.20 21.25
C ASP A 121 7.98 -7.63 20.06
N ASN A 122 8.40 -6.37 20.15
CA ASN A 122 9.16 -5.73 19.09
C ASN A 122 10.61 -6.24 19.05
N PHE A 123 11.18 -6.31 17.86
CA PHE A 123 12.59 -6.71 17.66
C PHE A 123 13.34 -5.66 16.82
N SER A 124 14.63 -5.52 17.03
CA SER A 124 15.48 -4.64 16.24
C SER A 124 15.97 -5.32 14.98
N GLY A 125 16.10 -4.58 13.89
CA GLY A 125 16.69 -5.10 12.67
C GLY A 125 16.37 -4.33 11.40
N VAL A 126 17.01 -4.76 10.33
CA VAL A 126 16.74 -4.34 8.96
C VAL A 126 16.06 -5.49 8.24
N LEU A 127 14.90 -5.21 7.63
CA LEU A 127 14.12 -6.22 6.94
C LEU A 127 13.83 -5.77 5.51
N VAL A 128 13.77 -6.74 4.60
CA VAL A 128 13.16 -6.55 3.28
C VAL A 128 11.67 -6.85 3.43
N ARG A 129 10.85 -5.96 2.89
CA ARG A 129 9.40 -6.09 2.86
C ARG A 129 8.92 -6.42 1.45
N ILE A 130 8.01 -7.38 1.34
CA ILE A 130 7.21 -7.66 0.16
C ILE A 130 5.76 -7.29 0.51
N LEU A 131 5.07 -6.58 -0.38
CA LEU A 131 3.76 -5.97 -0.12
C LEU A 131 2.75 -6.37 -1.20
N PRO A 132 2.23 -7.60 -1.20
CA PRO A 132 1.02 -7.90 -1.96
C PRO A 132 -0.17 -7.16 -1.36
N GLY A 133 -1.06 -6.66 -2.21
CA GLY A 133 -2.24 -5.94 -1.75
C GLY A 133 -3.35 -5.94 -2.80
N LEU A 134 -4.52 -5.49 -2.37
CA LEU A 134 -5.69 -5.31 -3.23
C LEU A 134 -6.45 -4.08 -2.78
N VAL A 135 -6.82 -3.24 -3.73
CA VAL A 135 -7.69 -2.10 -3.51
C VAL A 135 -8.94 -2.25 -4.35
N ALA A 136 -10.09 -2.14 -3.71
CA ALA A 136 -11.38 -1.99 -4.37
C ALA A 136 -11.87 -0.57 -4.13
N GLY A 137 -12.40 0.08 -5.15
CA GLY A 137 -12.99 1.40 -5.05
C GLY A 137 -14.42 1.38 -5.60
N TYR A 138 -15.34 2.02 -4.94
CA TYR A 138 -16.70 2.21 -5.39
C TYR A 138 -17.09 3.67 -5.27
N ARG A 139 -17.32 4.34 -6.40
CA ARG A 139 -17.75 5.73 -6.44
C ARG A 139 -19.24 5.81 -6.11
N VAL A 140 -19.59 6.35 -4.94
CA VAL A 140 -21.00 6.53 -4.51
C VAL A 140 -21.55 7.87 -4.93
N ALA A 141 -20.69 8.86 -5.13
CA ALA A 141 -21.02 10.20 -5.64
C ALA A 141 -19.80 10.77 -6.39
N ASP A 142 -19.96 11.86 -7.09
CA ASP A 142 -18.86 12.51 -7.82
C ASP A 142 -17.69 12.89 -6.92
N THR A 143 -17.98 13.18 -5.65
CA THR A 143 -16.99 13.61 -4.66
C THR A 143 -16.66 12.55 -3.61
N VAL A 144 -17.26 11.35 -3.66
CA VAL A 144 -17.10 10.34 -2.59
C VAL A 144 -16.84 8.96 -3.17
N ALA A 145 -15.77 8.34 -2.74
CA ALA A 145 -15.44 6.95 -3.02
C ALA A 145 -15.36 6.13 -1.73
N LEU A 146 -16.01 4.98 -1.71
CA LEU A 146 -15.80 3.93 -0.71
C LEU A 146 -14.64 3.05 -1.14
N LEU A 147 -13.85 2.59 -0.19
CA LEU A 147 -12.66 1.79 -0.43
C LEU A 147 -12.72 0.49 0.36
N GLY A 148 -12.34 -0.61 -0.29
CA GLY A 148 -11.98 -1.86 0.34
C GLY A 148 -10.48 -2.06 0.21
N LEU A 149 -9.81 -2.47 1.28
CA LEU A 149 -8.36 -2.55 1.36
C LEU A 149 -7.95 -3.92 1.89
N VAL A 150 -6.99 -4.55 1.23
CA VAL A 150 -6.32 -5.76 1.72
C VAL A 150 -4.82 -5.56 1.56
N ASP A 151 -4.07 -5.72 2.64
CA ASP A 151 -2.62 -5.65 2.65
C ASP A 151 -2.04 -6.89 3.32
N LEU A 152 -1.03 -7.50 2.68
CA LEU A 152 -0.38 -8.73 3.13
C LEU A 152 1.15 -8.53 3.23
N PRO A 153 1.64 -7.59 4.06
CA PRO A 153 3.08 -7.36 4.17
C PRO A 153 3.81 -8.57 4.75
N ILE A 154 4.93 -8.91 4.10
CA ILE A 154 5.84 -9.99 4.47
C ILE A 154 7.21 -9.36 4.69
N ASP A 155 7.69 -9.36 5.92
CA ASP A 155 8.99 -8.82 6.29
C ASP A 155 9.98 -9.94 6.56
N LEU A 156 11.13 -9.88 5.92
CA LEU A 156 12.21 -10.87 6.03
C LEU A 156 13.47 -10.17 6.52
N GLY A 157 13.98 -10.58 7.69
CA GLY A 157 15.20 -10.02 8.28
C GLY A 157 16.44 -10.28 7.43
N LEU A 158 17.25 -9.24 7.26
CA LEU A 158 18.54 -9.33 6.58
C LEU A 158 19.67 -9.78 7.51
N SER A 159 19.46 -9.74 8.81
CA SER A 159 20.42 -10.23 9.82
C SER A 159 20.33 -11.75 9.99
N GLY A 160 21.37 -12.35 10.58
CA GLY A 160 21.49 -13.80 10.76
C GLY A 160 20.42 -14.45 11.67
N ASP A 161 19.61 -13.67 12.35
CA ASP A 161 18.62 -14.12 13.34
C ASP A 161 17.31 -14.64 12.72
N LYS A 162 17.19 -14.69 11.39
CA LYS A 162 16.01 -15.21 10.66
C LYS A 162 14.68 -14.58 11.12
N GLN A 163 14.73 -13.33 11.53
CA GLN A 163 13.55 -12.56 11.90
C GLN A 163 12.59 -12.48 10.73
N ARG A 164 11.31 -12.66 10.99
CA ARG A 164 10.27 -12.53 9.98
C ARG A 164 8.96 -12.07 10.61
N ARG A 165 8.19 -11.32 9.83
CA ARG A 165 6.86 -10.87 10.20
C ARG A 165 5.95 -11.04 9.00
N PHE A 166 4.76 -11.49 9.24
CA PHE A 166 3.67 -11.55 8.27
C PHE A 166 2.46 -10.86 8.85
N GLN A 167 1.81 -10.04 8.06
CA GLN A 167 0.53 -9.44 8.43
C GLN A 167 -0.50 -9.76 7.34
N ALA A 168 -1.74 -9.95 7.75
CA ALA A 168 -2.89 -10.02 6.85
C ALA A 168 -3.94 -9.05 7.39
N LEU A 169 -4.07 -7.90 6.73
CA LEU A 169 -4.96 -6.82 7.13
C LEU A 169 -6.03 -6.61 6.07
N GLY A 170 -7.28 -6.57 6.50
CA GLY A 170 -8.43 -6.24 5.66
C GLY A 170 -9.20 -5.09 6.26
N GLY A 171 -9.80 -4.24 5.43
CA GLY A 171 -10.55 -3.12 5.96
C GLY A 171 -11.24 -2.27 4.90
N ALA A 172 -11.72 -1.14 5.33
CA ALA A 172 -12.48 -0.22 4.51
C ALA A 172 -12.08 1.24 4.77
N GLY A 173 -12.45 2.10 3.85
CA GLY A 173 -12.24 3.53 3.96
C GLY A 173 -13.22 4.33 3.14
N VAL A 174 -13.13 5.62 3.30
CA VAL A 174 -13.83 6.61 2.47
C VAL A 174 -12.85 7.69 2.08
N GLU A 175 -12.87 8.06 0.82
CA GLU A 175 -12.12 9.21 0.32
C GLU A 175 -13.11 10.25 -0.24
N VAL A 176 -12.96 11.49 0.20
CA VAL A 176 -13.81 12.61 -0.18
C VAL A 176 -12.98 13.62 -0.96
N TYR A 177 -13.40 13.92 -2.18
CA TYR A 177 -12.82 14.96 -3.00
C TYR A 177 -13.32 16.34 -2.53
N LEU A 178 -12.39 17.23 -2.21
CA LEU A 178 -12.67 18.55 -1.66
C LEU A 178 -12.60 19.68 -2.72
N GLY A 179 -12.17 19.36 -3.93
CA GLY A 179 -11.96 20.30 -5.02
C GLY A 179 -10.48 20.60 -5.28
N SER A 180 -10.20 21.15 -6.46
CA SER A 180 -8.84 21.53 -6.89
C SER A 180 -7.78 20.42 -6.73
N GLY A 181 -8.15 19.17 -6.99
CA GLY A 181 -7.25 18.03 -6.85
C GLY A 181 -7.03 17.54 -5.41
N LEU A 182 -7.61 18.23 -4.41
CA LEU A 182 -7.46 17.91 -3.00
C LEU A 182 -8.47 16.86 -2.55
N SER A 183 -8.04 15.87 -1.78
CA SER A 183 -8.92 14.87 -1.20
C SER A 183 -8.55 14.52 0.24
N LEU A 184 -9.54 14.07 1.00
CA LEU A 184 -9.41 13.59 2.37
C LEU A 184 -9.77 12.11 2.44
N LEU A 185 -8.91 11.29 3.05
CA LEU A 185 -9.12 9.88 3.32
C LEU A 185 -9.37 9.63 4.80
N ALA A 186 -10.30 8.75 5.11
CA ALA A 186 -10.37 8.06 6.39
C ALA A 186 -10.47 6.55 6.12
N ALA A 187 -9.61 5.73 6.74
CA ALA A 187 -9.57 4.29 6.51
C ALA A 187 -9.17 3.54 7.78
N GLY A 188 -9.67 2.30 7.91
CA GLY A 188 -9.29 1.38 8.97
C GLY A 188 -9.16 -0.04 8.44
N GLN A 189 -8.18 -0.76 8.95
CA GLN A 189 -7.91 -2.16 8.65
C GLN A 189 -7.67 -2.91 9.96
N VAL A 190 -8.10 -4.15 10.00
CA VAL A 190 -7.85 -5.08 11.11
C VAL A 190 -7.48 -6.45 10.54
N GLY A 191 -6.82 -7.26 11.33
CA GLY A 191 -6.44 -8.59 10.91
C GLY A 191 -5.48 -9.25 11.87
N VAL A 192 -4.55 -10.03 11.35
CA VAL A 192 -3.59 -10.78 12.14
C VAL A 192 -2.16 -10.37 11.80
N GLU A 193 -1.31 -10.34 12.82
CA GLU A 193 0.12 -10.19 12.70
C GLU A 193 0.80 -11.40 13.35
N THR A 194 1.64 -12.08 12.59
CA THR A 194 2.48 -13.17 13.08
C THR A 194 3.93 -12.78 12.92
N PHE A 195 4.72 -12.94 13.95
CA PHE A 195 6.15 -12.63 13.89
C PHE A 195 6.98 -13.68 14.62
N GLN A 196 8.23 -13.78 14.21
CA GLN A 196 9.20 -14.69 14.74
C GLN A 196 10.55 -13.97 14.84
N GLU A 197 11.08 -13.86 16.03
CA GLU A 197 12.38 -13.24 16.28
C GLU A 197 13.53 -14.17 15.99
N ARG A 198 13.42 -15.44 16.39
CA ARG A 198 14.44 -16.48 16.24
C ARG A 198 13.81 -17.76 15.75
N ALA A 199 14.63 -18.69 15.30
CA ALA A 199 14.13 -20.01 14.93
C ALA A 199 13.50 -20.69 16.16
N GLY A 200 12.17 -20.86 16.17
CA GLY A 200 11.46 -21.62 17.21
C GLY A 200 10.11 -21.03 17.59
N ALA A 201 10.08 -19.98 18.37
CA ALA A 201 8.82 -19.41 18.86
C ALA A 201 8.25 -18.35 17.92
N GLY A 202 7.04 -18.55 17.45
CA GLY A 202 6.25 -17.55 16.73
C GLY A 202 5.11 -17.04 17.59
N HIS A 203 4.82 -15.76 17.51
CA HIS A 203 3.70 -15.11 18.18
C HIS A 203 2.68 -14.65 17.15
N THR A 204 1.41 -14.70 17.51
CA THR A 204 0.32 -14.21 16.68
C THR A 204 -0.55 -13.29 17.52
N ARG A 205 -0.86 -12.11 16.96
CA ARG A 205 -1.69 -11.11 17.65
C ARG A 205 -2.60 -10.39 16.68
N LEU A 206 -3.45 -9.54 17.21
CA LEU A 206 -4.29 -8.63 16.42
C LEU A 206 -3.38 -7.58 15.77
N GLY A 207 -3.48 -7.47 14.44
CA GLY A 207 -2.92 -6.37 13.67
C GLY A 207 -4.01 -5.36 13.35
N PHE A 208 -3.69 -4.08 13.35
CA PHE A 208 -4.61 -3.02 12.92
C PHE A 208 -3.86 -1.85 12.30
N ASN A 209 -4.59 -1.07 11.51
CA ASN A 209 -4.14 0.20 10.95
C ASN A 209 -5.35 1.12 10.82
N ALA A 210 -5.29 2.30 11.43
CA ALA A 210 -6.30 3.33 11.29
C ALA A 210 -5.63 4.63 10.84
N ARG A 211 -6.12 5.26 9.77
CA ARG A 211 -5.46 6.43 9.19
C ARG A 211 -6.43 7.47 8.67
N VAL A 212 -6.03 8.72 8.81
CA VAL A 212 -6.63 9.86 8.13
C VAL A 212 -5.56 10.49 7.25
N GLY A 213 -5.88 10.74 6.00
CA GLY A 213 -4.91 11.23 5.02
C GLY A 213 -5.46 12.40 4.22
N LEU A 214 -4.53 13.21 3.74
CA LEU A 214 -4.78 14.31 2.82
C LEU A 214 -3.90 14.10 1.60
N GLY A 215 -4.47 14.27 0.42
CA GLY A 215 -3.73 14.15 -0.84
C GLY A 215 -4.08 15.26 -1.80
N THR A 216 -3.15 15.54 -2.69
CA THR A 216 -3.34 16.52 -3.78
C THR A 216 -2.85 15.91 -5.09
N ARG A 217 -3.64 16.12 -6.15
CA ARG A 217 -3.21 15.84 -7.51
C ARG A 217 -2.41 17.06 -8.01
N LEU A 218 -1.26 16.80 -8.61
CA LEU A 218 -0.35 17.85 -9.10
C LEU A 218 -0.58 18.14 -10.59
N PHE A 219 -0.88 17.10 -11.39
CA PHE A 219 -1.07 17.17 -12.85
C PHE A 219 -2.05 16.11 -13.30
#